data_fa5fcc7414653c929a7b290eccab7c4f
#
_entry.id   fa5fcc7414653c929a7b290eccab7c4f
#
_cell.length_a   1.000
_cell.length_b   1.000
_cell.length_c   1.000
_cell.angle_alpha   90.00
_cell.angle_beta   90.00
_cell.angle_gamma   90.00
#
_symmetry.space_group_name_H-M   'P 1'
#
loop_
_entity.id
_entity.type
_entity.pdbx_description
1 polymer ?
#
loop_
_entity_poly.entity_id
_entity_poly.type
_entity_poly.pdbx_seq_one_letter_code
_entity_poly.pdbx_strand_id
1 'polypeptide(L)'
;MSRATRHSASRKGRRPAWHLVAAVVIAAGVRVMAAEPDDLPAPVFREGFSYKGAELCVRCHRSEQSAWCDTATSTAWRHDAHSRSHLALLSTNPRTRSMEEALGIKAAETTSCKACHTHPDAEPGPEEEIPEAENRFFHTGISCETCHGAGSSYLEPHLHTSWRFLSSAEKASHGMVDLRNPALKAENCLACHMGDAGTGRVVPHAAYAAGHPPLGAFEMEAASAALGPHWKRVWEKSDRIQELAADKGYQVEAASTAHRSLIGALVALRESALLVQKAAGPATARETLPSWPELSLYDCQACHHDLVLPSRRQQAGYGGLVPGRPGLVRWPRRLAEVAFSTAEMPTAADDILSPWVTSLNARPFGHRDDLRAPPGAGNALARVDAAIAALATVRRDASLPERQRQIAETLAAAGPRSGDLDSARPVAWVLAEVIQTAPGWTATDRAAVRARLETALDLRMPRPAEATAAAIPFWRTSLDAAAAYDPALAAEAFRLPPPQTPAPLPPR
;
A
#
# COMPACT_ATOMS: atom_id res chain seq x y z
N MET A 1 0.76 -31.62 82.37
CA MET A 1 1.49 -31.19 83.60
C MET A 1 2.53 -30.21 83.14
N SER A 2 2.40 -29.08 83.52
CA SER A 2 2.98 -28.00 84.33
C SER A 2 3.77 -27.01 83.40
N ARG A 3 3.28 -25.82 83.21
CA ARG A 3 3.56 -24.53 83.85
C ARG A 3 5.08 -24.26 84.04
N ALA A 4 5.63 -23.12 83.64
CA ALA A 4 5.38 -21.73 84.03
C ALA A 4 6.35 -20.81 83.25
N THR A 5 5.92 -19.67 82.73
CA THR A 5 5.96 -18.28 83.20
C THR A 5 7.30 -17.58 83.42
N ARG A 6 7.36 -16.39 82.68
CA ARG A 6 7.93 -15.08 83.09
C ARG A 6 9.45 -14.89 82.95
N HIS A 7 10.06 -13.85 82.49
CA HIS A 7 9.86 -12.42 82.68
C HIS A 7 10.66 -11.57 81.63
N SER A 8 10.07 -10.50 81.25
CA SER A 8 10.50 -9.16 80.89
C SER A 8 11.94 -8.75 81.24
N ALA A 9 12.59 -8.11 80.27
CA ALA A 9 13.46 -6.96 80.56
C ALA A 9 13.64 -6.10 79.32
N SER A 10 13.18 -4.86 79.45
CA SER A 10 13.38 -3.71 78.58
C SER A 10 14.86 -3.34 78.45
N ARG A 11 15.35 -3.12 77.26
CA ARG A 11 16.49 -2.22 77.01
C ARG A 11 16.21 -1.33 75.82
N LYS A 12 16.04 -0.02 76.13
CA LYS A 12 16.09 1.09 75.18
C LYS A 12 17.47 1.16 74.54
N GLY A 13 17.57 0.95 73.25
CA GLY A 13 18.78 1.21 72.46
C GLY A 13 18.45 2.22 71.36
N ARG A 14 19.18 3.31 71.35
CA ARG A 14 19.12 4.47 70.49
C ARG A 14 19.19 4.05 69.02
N ARG A 15 18.27 4.58 68.18
CA ARG A 15 18.33 4.55 66.72
C ARG A 15 19.28 5.63 66.19
N PRO A 16 20.23 5.35 65.30
CA PRO A 16 20.89 6.38 64.55
C PRO A 16 19.97 6.84 63.41
N ALA A 17 19.83 8.14 63.27
CA ALA A 17 19.13 8.77 62.17
C ALA A 17 19.90 8.55 60.85
N TRP A 18 19.32 7.75 59.95
CA TRP A 18 19.75 7.70 58.55
C TRP A 18 18.92 8.70 57.79
N HIS A 19 19.59 9.72 57.25
CA HIS A 19 19.00 10.65 56.33
C HIS A 19 18.59 9.92 55.06
N LEU A 20 17.29 9.80 54.83
CA LEU A 20 16.71 9.42 53.56
C LEU A 20 16.93 10.57 52.58
N VAL A 21 17.95 10.48 51.72
CA VAL A 21 18.04 11.25 50.50
C VAL A 21 17.03 10.64 49.54
N ALA A 22 15.87 11.26 49.44
CA ALA A 22 14.90 10.94 48.41
C ALA A 22 15.47 11.43 47.07
N ALA A 23 16.02 10.52 46.25
CA ALA A 23 16.29 10.76 44.86
C ALA A 23 14.94 10.86 44.13
N VAL A 24 14.51 12.08 43.85
CA VAL A 24 13.41 12.32 42.91
C VAL A 24 13.93 12.01 41.53
N VAL A 25 13.69 10.78 41.04
CA VAL A 25 13.81 10.45 39.64
C VAL A 25 12.63 11.08 38.92
N ILE A 26 12.86 12.23 38.30
CA ILE A 26 11.92 12.81 37.36
C ILE A 26 11.99 11.89 36.14
N ALA A 27 11.12 10.90 36.08
CA ALA A 27 10.79 10.20 34.86
C ALA A 27 10.06 11.20 33.95
N ALA A 28 10.80 11.88 33.09
CA ALA A 28 10.21 12.56 31.96
C ALA A 28 9.59 11.48 31.05
N GLY A 29 8.36 11.12 31.35
CA GLY A 29 7.54 10.31 30.47
C GLY A 29 7.28 11.13 29.23
N VAL A 30 8.05 10.89 28.17
CA VAL A 30 7.62 11.25 26.83
C VAL A 30 6.35 10.42 26.58
N ARG A 31 5.19 11.03 26.85
CA ARG A 31 3.94 10.54 26.31
C ARG A 31 4.07 10.67 24.80
N VAL A 32 4.45 9.59 24.14
CA VAL A 32 4.08 9.37 22.75
C VAL A 32 2.56 9.34 22.79
N MET A 33 1.92 10.45 22.43
CA MET A 33 0.50 10.50 22.18
C MET A 33 0.30 9.51 21.01
N ALA A 34 -0.16 8.32 21.32
CA ALA A 34 -0.74 7.46 20.30
C ALA A 34 -1.89 8.29 19.71
N ALA A 35 -1.82 8.60 18.42
CA ALA A 35 -2.96 9.20 17.74
C ALA A 35 -4.16 8.30 17.98
N GLU A 36 -5.26 8.90 18.44
CA GLU A 36 -6.52 8.18 18.54
C GLU A 36 -6.85 7.59 17.15
N PRO A 37 -7.47 6.41 17.07
CA PRO A 37 -7.78 5.77 15.79
C PRO A 37 -8.61 6.62 14.82
N ASP A 38 -9.24 7.68 15.32
CA ASP A 38 -10.04 8.64 14.54
C ASP A 38 -9.19 9.76 13.91
N ASP A 39 -7.91 9.91 14.27
CA ASP A 39 -7.00 10.94 13.74
C ASP A 39 -6.25 10.53 12.47
N LEU A 40 -6.46 9.34 11.95
CA LEU A 40 -5.92 8.98 10.65
C LEU A 40 -6.75 9.68 9.56
N PRO A 41 -6.14 10.54 8.75
CA PRO A 41 -6.87 11.23 7.71
C PRO A 41 -7.47 10.21 6.73
N ALA A 42 -8.79 10.18 6.65
CA ALA A 42 -9.46 9.40 5.62
C ALA A 42 -8.90 9.85 4.25
N PRO A 43 -8.37 8.93 3.44
CA PRO A 43 -7.84 9.32 2.14
C PRO A 43 -9.00 9.84 1.28
N VAL A 44 -8.78 10.96 0.61
CA VAL A 44 -9.54 11.50 -0.53
C VAL A 44 -10.85 12.23 -0.21
N PHE A 45 -11.62 11.85 0.81
CA PHE A 45 -12.91 12.51 1.11
C PHE A 45 -12.85 13.24 2.44
N ARG A 46 -12.36 14.48 2.44
CA ARG A 46 -12.40 15.33 3.63
C ARG A 46 -13.62 16.22 3.58
N GLU A 47 -14.45 16.15 4.62
CA GLU A 47 -15.54 17.11 4.82
C GLU A 47 -15.01 18.55 4.78
N GLY A 48 -15.74 19.44 4.11
CA GLY A 48 -15.41 20.86 4.01
C GLY A 48 -14.64 21.29 2.77
N PHE A 49 -14.22 20.36 1.87
CA PHE A 49 -13.58 20.71 0.61
C PHE A 49 -14.43 20.27 -0.58
N SER A 50 -14.44 21.07 -1.65
CA SER A 50 -15.17 20.77 -2.89
C SER A 50 -14.19 20.57 -4.05
N TYR A 51 -14.55 19.67 -4.96
CA TYR A 51 -13.81 19.44 -6.19
C TYR A 51 -14.04 20.61 -7.17
N LYS A 52 -13.02 20.91 -7.97
CA LYS A 52 -13.03 22.03 -8.92
C LYS A 52 -13.02 21.57 -10.39
N GLY A 53 -12.80 20.26 -10.59
CA GLY A 53 -12.68 19.68 -11.92
C GLY A 53 -11.28 19.78 -12.50
N ALA A 54 -10.85 18.71 -13.18
CA ALA A 54 -9.53 18.58 -13.77
C ALA A 54 -9.22 19.68 -14.81
N GLU A 55 -10.23 20.28 -15.43
CA GLU A 55 -10.05 21.39 -16.40
C GLU A 55 -9.29 22.57 -15.81
N LEU A 56 -9.55 22.94 -14.56
CA LEU A 56 -8.81 24.03 -13.91
C LEU A 56 -7.35 23.66 -13.72
N CYS A 57 -7.03 22.43 -13.38
CA CYS A 57 -5.66 21.95 -13.25
C CYS A 57 -4.93 22.01 -14.60
N VAL A 58 -5.61 21.55 -15.65
CA VAL A 58 -5.03 21.49 -17.02
C VAL A 58 -4.72 22.88 -17.58
N ARG A 59 -5.42 23.94 -17.19
CA ARG A 59 -5.09 25.30 -17.66
C ARG A 59 -3.63 25.67 -17.44
N CYS A 60 -3.03 25.22 -16.33
CA CYS A 60 -1.62 25.46 -15.99
C CYS A 60 -0.72 24.24 -16.26
N HIS A 61 -1.24 23.02 -16.12
CA HIS A 61 -0.47 21.78 -16.24
C HIS A 61 -0.44 21.19 -17.66
N ARG A 62 -0.69 21.98 -18.68
CA ARG A 62 -0.73 21.56 -20.10
C ARG A 62 0.50 21.94 -20.95
N SER A 63 1.38 22.80 -20.47
CA SER A 63 2.48 23.34 -21.30
C SER A 63 3.83 23.38 -20.59
N GLU A 64 4.90 23.25 -21.39
CA GLU A 64 6.31 23.19 -20.94
C GLU A 64 6.88 24.50 -20.40
N GLN A 65 6.09 25.54 -20.29
CA GLN A 65 6.59 26.90 -20.07
C GLN A 65 6.70 27.29 -18.60
N SER A 66 6.21 26.48 -17.67
CA SER A 66 6.36 26.76 -16.23
C SER A 66 7.62 26.09 -15.67
N ALA A 67 8.54 26.89 -15.17
CA ALA A 67 9.77 26.39 -14.52
C ALA A 67 9.51 25.41 -13.35
N TRP A 68 8.29 25.33 -12.85
CA TRP A 68 7.90 24.52 -11.70
C TRP A 68 6.85 23.44 -12.01
N CYS A 69 6.10 23.57 -13.10
CA CYS A 69 5.13 22.57 -13.52
C CYS A 69 5.78 21.55 -14.44
N ASP A 70 5.45 20.30 -14.26
CA ASP A 70 5.77 19.24 -15.21
C ASP A 70 4.71 19.21 -16.29
N THR A 71 5.13 19.46 -17.49
CA THR A 71 4.28 19.69 -18.64
C THR A 71 3.66 18.44 -19.22
N ALA A 72 4.32 17.32 -19.00
CA ALA A 72 3.79 16.01 -19.38
C ALA A 72 2.58 15.59 -18.54
N THR A 73 2.28 16.28 -17.42
CA THR A 73 1.30 15.86 -16.44
C THR A 73 -0.07 15.60 -17.05
N SER A 74 -0.67 16.59 -17.71
CA SER A 74 -2.01 16.40 -18.28
C SER A 74 -2.00 15.48 -19.50
N THR A 75 -0.95 15.52 -20.32
CA THR A 75 -0.81 14.65 -21.50
C THR A 75 -0.63 13.18 -21.06
N ALA A 76 0.25 12.91 -20.10
CA ALA A 76 0.44 11.58 -19.58
C ALA A 76 -0.86 11.03 -18.98
N TRP A 77 -1.57 11.81 -18.16
CA TRP A 77 -2.82 11.40 -17.57
C TRP A 77 -3.92 11.12 -18.60
N ARG A 78 -4.06 11.91 -19.65
CA ARG A 78 -5.04 11.67 -20.74
C ARG A 78 -4.88 10.32 -21.42
N HIS A 79 -3.66 9.81 -21.51
CA HIS A 79 -3.36 8.50 -22.08
C HIS A 79 -3.38 7.36 -21.07
N ASP A 80 -3.56 7.67 -19.80
CA ASP A 80 -3.59 6.71 -18.72
C ASP A 80 -4.96 6.00 -18.60
N ALA A 81 -4.95 4.78 -18.10
CA ALA A 81 -6.16 4.00 -17.89
C ALA A 81 -7.11 4.64 -16.88
N HIS A 82 -6.59 5.37 -15.90
CA HIS A 82 -7.39 6.04 -14.88
C HIS A 82 -8.33 7.08 -15.46
N SER A 83 -7.85 7.90 -16.40
CA SER A 83 -8.69 8.92 -17.05
C SER A 83 -9.89 8.32 -17.81
N ARG A 84 -9.77 7.06 -18.23
CA ARG A 84 -10.77 6.32 -18.98
C ARG A 84 -11.46 5.22 -18.19
N SER A 85 -11.25 5.16 -16.88
CA SER A 85 -11.77 4.08 -16.02
C SER A 85 -13.30 3.97 -16.05
N HIS A 86 -14.01 5.10 -16.21
CA HIS A 86 -15.47 5.13 -16.35
C HIS A 86 -15.99 4.33 -17.56
N LEU A 87 -15.19 4.21 -18.64
CA LEU A 87 -15.59 3.44 -19.83
C LEU A 87 -15.79 1.95 -19.50
N ALA A 88 -15.17 1.48 -18.43
CA ALA A 88 -15.39 0.14 -17.93
C ALA A 88 -16.79 -0.07 -17.33
N LEU A 89 -17.53 1.00 -17.03
CA LEU A 89 -18.87 0.91 -16.46
C LEU A 89 -19.98 0.97 -17.52
N LEU A 90 -19.63 1.25 -18.78
CA LEU A 90 -20.64 1.39 -19.84
C LEU A 90 -21.14 0.02 -20.29
N SER A 91 -22.47 -0.11 -20.49
CA SER A 91 -23.10 -1.34 -21.00
C SER A 91 -22.69 -1.68 -22.45
N THR A 92 -22.04 -0.74 -23.14
CA THR A 92 -21.40 -0.99 -24.44
C THR A 92 -20.16 -1.90 -24.33
N ASN A 93 -19.55 -1.98 -23.12
CA ASN A 93 -18.50 -2.94 -22.82
C ASN A 93 -19.12 -4.35 -22.65
N PRO A 94 -18.72 -5.36 -23.45
CA PRO A 94 -19.33 -6.69 -23.39
C PRO A 94 -19.21 -7.35 -22.03
N ARG A 95 -18.07 -7.15 -21.31
CA ARG A 95 -17.87 -7.70 -19.96
C ARG A 95 -18.84 -7.06 -18.97
N THR A 96 -18.96 -5.74 -18.99
CA THR A 96 -19.87 -5.02 -18.11
C THR A 96 -21.30 -5.45 -18.33
N ARG A 97 -21.73 -5.60 -19.57
CA ARG A 97 -23.06 -6.11 -19.93
C ARG A 97 -23.32 -7.49 -19.33
N SER A 98 -22.36 -8.43 -19.50
CA SER A 98 -22.47 -9.75 -18.88
C SER A 98 -22.55 -9.69 -17.35
N MET A 99 -21.81 -8.79 -16.72
CA MET A 99 -21.86 -8.61 -15.27
C MET A 99 -23.18 -8.00 -14.83
N GLU A 100 -23.69 -6.99 -15.53
CA GLU A 100 -25.00 -6.37 -15.27
C GLU A 100 -26.13 -7.39 -15.36
N GLU A 101 -26.11 -8.24 -16.40
CA GLU A 101 -27.08 -9.34 -16.58
C GLU A 101 -27.00 -10.34 -15.42
N ALA A 102 -25.78 -10.77 -15.04
CA ALA A 102 -25.57 -11.74 -13.97
C ALA A 102 -25.93 -11.22 -12.57
N LEU A 103 -25.71 -9.93 -12.32
CA LEU A 103 -25.93 -9.30 -11.01
C LEU A 103 -27.27 -8.59 -10.88
N GLY A 104 -27.97 -8.35 -11.98
CA GLY A 104 -29.23 -7.59 -11.99
C GLY A 104 -29.06 -6.11 -11.64
N ILE A 105 -27.93 -5.50 -12.01
CA ILE A 105 -27.57 -4.11 -11.70
C ILE A 105 -27.27 -3.32 -12.98
N LYS A 106 -27.12 -2.00 -12.81
CA LYS A 106 -26.48 -1.12 -13.79
C LYS A 106 -25.16 -0.61 -13.23
N ALA A 107 -24.05 -0.96 -13.86
CA ALA A 107 -22.72 -0.65 -13.35
C ALA A 107 -22.49 0.87 -13.23
N ALA A 108 -22.93 1.65 -14.22
CA ALA A 108 -22.81 3.10 -14.22
C ALA A 108 -23.65 3.81 -13.14
N GLU A 109 -24.68 3.15 -12.60
CA GLU A 109 -25.55 3.67 -11.54
C GLU A 109 -25.14 3.15 -10.15
N THR A 110 -24.33 2.07 -10.10
CA THR A 110 -23.97 1.38 -8.87
C THR A 110 -22.85 2.12 -8.14
N THR A 111 -23.13 2.61 -6.93
CA THR A 111 -22.19 3.41 -6.12
C THR A 111 -20.85 2.72 -5.88
N SER A 112 -20.83 1.42 -5.56
CA SER A 112 -19.60 0.67 -5.33
C SER A 112 -18.72 0.54 -6.58
N CYS A 113 -19.33 0.46 -7.78
CA CYS A 113 -18.60 0.48 -9.05
C CYS A 113 -18.00 1.87 -9.31
N LYS A 114 -18.82 2.91 -9.17
CA LYS A 114 -18.40 4.31 -9.35
C LYS A 114 -17.27 4.69 -8.39
N ALA A 115 -17.28 4.21 -7.16
CA ALA A 115 -16.28 4.54 -6.14
C ALA A 115 -14.82 4.29 -6.56
N CYS A 116 -14.58 3.32 -7.46
CA CYS A 116 -13.25 3.01 -8.01
C CYS A 116 -13.06 3.48 -9.46
N HIS A 117 -14.15 3.67 -10.22
CA HIS A 117 -14.06 3.88 -11.66
C HIS A 117 -14.40 5.31 -12.11
N THR A 118 -14.90 6.15 -11.21
CA THR A 118 -15.27 7.53 -11.56
C THR A 118 -14.66 8.52 -10.58
N HIS A 119 -14.64 9.79 -11.01
CA HIS A 119 -14.40 10.90 -10.09
C HIS A 119 -15.55 10.97 -9.06
N PRO A 120 -15.28 11.34 -7.81
CA PRO A 120 -16.30 11.37 -6.76
C PRO A 120 -17.55 12.17 -7.07
N ASP A 121 -17.39 13.31 -7.75
CA ASP A 121 -18.47 14.21 -8.14
C ASP A 121 -18.99 13.96 -9.58
N ALA A 122 -18.58 12.85 -10.22
CA ALA A 122 -19.05 12.54 -11.55
C ALA A 122 -20.54 12.13 -11.48
N GLU A 123 -21.40 12.98 -11.99
CA GLU A 123 -22.78 12.59 -12.27
C GLU A 123 -22.79 11.68 -13.52
N PRO A 124 -23.54 10.59 -13.50
CA PRO A 124 -23.75 9.78 -14.69
C PRO A 124 -24.56 10.60 -15.68
N GLY A 125 -23.91 11.10 -16.72
CA GLY A 125 -24.62 11.64 -17.86
C GLY A 125 -25.40 10.52 -18.56
N PRO A 126 -26.58 10.81 -19.18
CA PRO A 126 -27.24 9.87 -20.04
C PRO A 126 -26.29 9.43 -21.16
N GLU A 127 -26.33 8.15 -21.54
CA GLU A 127 -25.44 7.57 -22.57
C GLU A 127 -25.46 8.36 -23.91
N GLU A 128 -26.52 9.12 -24.17
CA GLU A 128 -26.75 9.88 -25.40
C GLU A 128 -26.15 11.29 -25.39
N GLU A 129 -25.92 11.87 -24.21
CA GLU A 129 -25.34 13.22 -24.05
C GLU A 129 -23.85 13.18 -23.71
N ILE A 130 -23.11 12.36 -24.41
CA ILE A 130 -21.68 12.34 -24.17
C ILE A 130 -21.03 13.51 -24.94
N PRO A 131 -20.60 14.61 -24.28
CA PRO A 131 -19.91 15.71 -24.95
C PRO A 131 -18.66 15.24 -25.68
N GLU A 132 -18.20 16.02 -26.66
CA GLU A 132 -17.03 15.68 -27.48
C GLU A 132 -15.85 15.13 -26.66
N ALA A 133 -15.15 14.17 -27.23
CA ALA A 133 -14.23 13.23 -26.55
C ALA A 133 -13.22 13.84 -25.57
N GLU A 134 -12.87 15.12 -25.73
CA GLU A 134 -11.87 15.76 -24.85
C GLU A 134 -12.41 16.13 -23.46
N ASN A 135 -13.65 16.59 -23.35
CA ASN A 135 -14.19 17.06 -22.07
C ASN A 135 -14.61 15.93 -21.13
N ARG A 136 -14.93 14.76 -21.66
CA ARG A 136 -15.35 13.60 -20.87
C ARG A 136 -14.29 13.08 -19.93
N PHE A 137 -13.03 13.08 -20.35
CA PHE A 137 -11.92 12.57 -19.54
C PHE A 137 -11.70 13.36 -18.27
N PHE A 138 -12.12 14.61 -18.24
CA PHE A 138 -11.93 15.48 -17.09
C PHE A 138 -13.00 15.34 -16.02
N HIS A 139 -14.20 14.84 -16.40
CA HIS A 139 -15.33 14.86 -15.48
C HIS A 139 -15.77 13.48 -14.99
N THR A 140 -15.43 12.42 -15.69
CA THR A 140 -16.04 11.10 -15.43
C THR A 140 -15.07 10.02 -14.97
N GLY A 141 -13.81 9.98 -15.45
CA GLY A 141 -12.80 9.01 -15.00
C GLY A 141 -12.09 9.44 -13.71
N ILE A 142 -11.14 8.66 -13.27
CA ILE A 142 -10.26 9.02 -12.16
C ILE A 142 -9.42 10.24 -12.56
N SER A 143 -9.67 11.37 -11.90
CA SER A 143 -9.12 12.68 -12.26
C SER A 143 -7.94 13.09 -11.36
N CYS A 144 -7.39 14.28 -11.64
CA CYS A 144 -6.31 14.86 -10.85
C CYS A 144 -6.68 14.90 -9.35
N GLU A 145 -7.87 15.37 -9.04
CA GLU A 145 -8.33 15.55 -7.66
C GLU A 145 -8.68 14.24 -6.96
N THR A 146 -8.94 13.15 -7.69
CA THR A 146 -9.11 11.83 -7.09
C THR A 146 -7.82 11.36 -6.39
N CYS A 147 -6.66 11.72 -6.97
CA CYS A 147 -5.35 11.39 -6.39
C CYS A 147 -4.82 12.53 -5.50
N HIS A 148 -4.99 13.79 -5.91
CA HIS A 148 -4.41 14.95 -5.24
C HIS A 148 -5.33 15.59 -4.19
N GLY A 149 -6.56 15.12 -4.04
CA GLY A 149 -7.58 15.70 -3.13
C GLY A 149 -8.32 16.89 -3.72
N ALA A 150 -9.42 17.29 -3.07
CA ALA A 150 -10.33 18.34 -3.54
C ALA A 150 -9.67 19.73 -3.54
N GLY A 151 -9.66 20.39 -4.69
CA GLY A 151 -8.86 21.57 -4.99
C GLY A 151 -9.34 22.88 -4.40
N SER A 152 -10.56 22.95 -3.81
CA SER A 152 -11.20 24.21 -3.44
C SER A 152 -10.35 25.15 -2.56
N SER A 153 -9.51 24.60 -1.68
CA SER A 153 -8.72 25.38 -0.74
C SER A 153 -7.22 25.39 -1.02
N TYR A 154 -6.72 24.57 -1.94
CA TYR A 154 -5.31 24.60 -2.32
C TYR A 154 -5.04 25.13 -3.72
N LEU A 155 -6.06 25.28 -4.57
CA LEU A 155 -5.88 25.69 -5.97
C LEU A 155 -5.08 27.00 -6.13
N GLU A 156 -5.30 27.99 -5.29
CA GLU A 156 -4.55 29.25 -5.29
C GLU A 156 -3.26 29.14 -4.44
N PRO A 157 -3.30 28.68 -3.17
CA PRO A 157 -2.09 28.61 -2.35
C PRO A 157 -0.95 27.79 -2.94
N HIS A 158 -1.24 26.71 -3.71
CA HIS A 158 -0.19 25.87 -4.27
C HIS A 158 0.64 26.58 -5.38
N LEU A 159 0.20 27.70 -5.88
CA LEU A 159 0.96 28.52 -6.83
C LEU A 159 2.13 29.25 -6.16
N HIS A 160 2.08 29.44 -4.84
CA HIS A 160 3.14 30.10 -4.09
C HIS A 160 4.34 29.19 -3.86
N THR A 161 5.54 29.73 -3.96
CA THR A 161 6.78 28.96 -3.74
C THR A 161 6.81 28.32 -2.35
N SER A 162 6.27 28.99 -1.33
CA SER A 162 6.18 28.50 0.04
C SER A 162 5.40 27.18 0.18
N TRP A 163 4.44 26.92 -0.71
CA TRP A 163 3.66 25.68 -0.69
C TRP A 163 4.51 24.40 -0.71
N ARG A 164 5.65 24.46 -1.39
CA ARG A 164 6.54 23.30 -1.53
C ARG A 164 7.19 22.89 -0.20
N PHE A 165 7.30 23.82 0.74
CA PHE A 165 7.92 23.62 2.05
C PHE A 165 6.92 23.19 3.12
N LEU A 166 5.62 23.25 2.82
CA LEU A 166 4.59 22.77 3.74
C LEU A 166 4.72 21.26 3.95
N SER A 167 4.52 20.85 5.19
CA SER A 167 4.38 19.44 5.58
C SER A 167 3.15 18.81 4.93
N SER A 168 3.10 17.49 4.90
CA SER A 168 1.91 16.77 4.42
C SER A 168 0.66 17.12 5.24
N ALA A 169 0.80 17.34 6.54
CA ALA A 169 -0.31 17.75 7.40
C ALA A 169 -0.84 19.15 7.06
N GLU A 170 0.06 20.12 6.85
CA GLU A 170 -0.34 21.48 6.43
C GLU A 170 -1.02 21.46 5.05
N LYS A 171 -0.51 20.70 4.08
CA LYS A 171 -1.18 20.53 2.78
C LYS A 171 -2.55 19.89 2.93
N ALA A 172 -2.64 18.93 3.82
CA ALA A 172 -3.88 18.24 4.12
C ALA A 172 -4.92 19.17 4.75
N SER A 173 -4.53 20.20 5.54
CA SER A 173 -5.45 21.21 6.07
C SER A 173 -6.05 22.11 4.96
N HIS A 174 -5.48 22.06 3.76
CA HIS A 174 -6.01 22.70 2.55
C HIS A 174 -6.71 21.69 1.60
N GLY A 175 -6.91 20.44 2.00
CA GLY A 175 -7.55 19.41 1.19
C GLY A 175 -6.63 18.65 0.25
N MET A 176 -5.31 18.98 0.20
CA MET A 176 -4.39 18.30 -0.71
C MET A 176 -3.85 17.00 -0.08
N VAL A 177 -3.85 15.94 -0.87
CA VAL A 177 -3.11 14.69 -0.58
C VAL A 177 -1.68 14.85 -1.08
N ASP A 178 -0.70 14.87 -0.17
CA ASP A 178 0.71 15.01 -0.53
C ASP A 178 1.31 13.66 -0.98
N LEU A 179 1.16 13.35 -2.26
CA LEU A 179 1.67 12.10 -2.87
C LEU A 179 3.21 11.99 -2.90
N ARG A 180 3.94 13.01 -2.44
CA ARG A 180 5.39 12.90 -2.17
C ARG A 180 5.65 12.08 -0.91
N ASN A 181 4.69 12.03 -0.01
CA ASN A 181 4.73 11.11 1.12
C ASN A 181 4.35 9.71 0.62
N PRO A 182 5.27 8.74 0.65
CA PRO A 182 5.04 7.41 0.10
C PRO A 182 3.95 6.62 0.84
N ALA A 183 3.72 6.90 2.13
CA ALA A 183 2.64 6.26 2.88
C ALA A 183 1.27 6.76 2.40
N LEU A 184 1.08 8.09 2.29
CA LEU A 184 -0.16 8.68 1.77
C LEU A 184 -0.42 8.28 0.31
N LYS A 185 0.63 8.18 -0.51
CA LYS A 185 0.53 7.69 -1.88
C LYS A 185 0.04 6.24 -1.90
N ALA A 186 0.62 5.37 -1.08
CA ALA A 186 0.24 3.97 -1.00
C ALA A 186 -1.21 3.80 -0.53
N GLU A 187 -1.63 4.51 0.52
CA GLU A 187 -3.01 4.54 1.01
C GLU A 187 -3.99 4.91 -0.09
N ASN A 188 -3.69 5.99 -0.82
CA ASN A 188 -4.54 6.48 -1.90
C ASN A 188 -4.68 5.47 -3.05
N CYS A 189 -3.59 4.84 -3.47
CA CYS A 189 -3.62 3.81 -4.50
C CYS A 189 -4.38 2.56 -4.04
N LEU A 190 -4.08 2.08 -2.84
CA LEU A 190 -4.63 0.84 -2.29
C LEU A 190 -6.13 0.95 -2.00
N ALA A 191 -6.66 2.16 -1.76
CA ALA A 191 -8.08 2.35 -1.56
C ALA A 191 -8.93 1.79 -2.72
N CYS A 192 -8.39 1.77 -3.96
CA CYS A 192 -9.02 1.13 -5.11
C CYS A 192 -8.35 -0.20 -5.48
N HIS A 193 -7.01 -0.30 -5.41
CA HIS A 193 -6.27 -1.48 -5.87
C HIS A 193 -6.23 -2.65 -4.87
N MET A 194 -6.66 -2.44 -3.64
CA MET A 194 -6.92 -3.48 -2.64
C MET A 194 -8.37 -3.42 -2.16
N GLY A 195 -8.87 -2.19 -2.00
CA GLY A 195 -10.17 -1.86 -1.48
C GLY A 195 -10.13 -1.09 -0.17
N ASP A 196 -11.19 -0.35 0.10
CA ASP A 196 -11.42 0.34 1.37
C ASP A 196 -12.92 0.28 1.72
N ALA A 197 -13.25 -0.57 2.68
CA ALA A 197 -14.62 -0.76 3.13
C ALA A 197 -15.21 0.50 3.81
N GLY A 198 -14.37 1.38 4.35
CA GLY A 198 -14.81 2.64 4.95
C GLY A 198 -15.37 3.63 3.93
N THR A 199 -14.92 3.55 2.68
CA THR A 199 -15.38 4.40 1.57
C THR A 199 -16.22 3.64 0.54
N GLY A 200 -16.68 2.42 0.85
CA GLY A 200 -17.50 1.60 -0.03
C GLY A 200 -16.77 0.97 -1.22
N ARG A 201 -15.44 1.05 -1.25
CA ARG A 201 -14.58 0.49 -2.29
C ARG A 201 -14.28 -0.97 -2.03
N VAL A 202 -15.28 -1.82 -2.18
CA VAL A 202 -15.13 -3.27 -2.06
C VAL A 202 -15.72 -3.91 -3.30
N VAL A 203 -14.91 -4.68 -4.02
CA VAL A 203 -15.40 -5.53 -5.11
C VAL A 203 -15.96 -6.80 -4.47
N PRO A 204 -17.27 -7.02 -4.47
CA PRO A 204 -17.85 -8.19 -3.83
C PRO A 204 -17.51 -9.47 -4.61
N HIS A 205 -17.45 -10.61 -3.93
CA HIS A 205 -17.17 -11.89 -4.55
C HIS A 205 -18.12 -12.23 -5.68
N ALA A 206 -19.38 -11.81 -5.58
CA ALA A 206 -20.36 -11.95 -6.66
C ALA A 206 -19.93 -11.22 -7.93
N ALA A 207 -19.30 -10.04 -7.82
CA ALA A 207 -18.78 -9.31 -8.98
C ALA A 207 -17.60 -10.05 -9.63
N TYR A 208 -16.71 -10.65 -8.84
CA TYR A 208 -15.65 -11.52 -9.38
C TYR A 208 -16.24 -12.73 -10.10
N ALA A 209 -17.24 -13.37 -9.51
CA ALA A 209 -17.95 -14.50 -10.13
C ALA A 209 -18.66 -14.11 -11.43
N ALA A 210 -19.18 -12.87 -11.51
CA ALA A 210 -19.81 -12.31 -12.70
C ALA A 210 -18.83 -11.84 -13.78
N GLY A 211 -17.50 -11.81 -13.50
CA GLY A 211 -16.49 -11.50 -14.51
C GLY A 211 -15.60 -10.27 -14.22
N HIS A 212 -15.75 -9.60 -13.08
CA HIS A 212 -14.81 -8.54 -12.69
C HIS A 212 -13.40 -9.13 -12.54
N PRO A 213 -12.36 -8.48 -13.09
CA PRO A 213 -10.99 -8.92 -12.89
C PRO A 213 -10.61 -8.92 -11.39
N PRO A 214 -9.91 -9.95 -10.89
CA PRO A 214 -9.41 -9.93 -9.52
C PRO A 214 -8.49 -8.74 -9.27
N LEU A 215 -8.61 -8.13 -8.09
CA LEU A 215 -7.60 -7.19 -7.59
C LEU A 215 -6.38 -8.05 -7.17
N GLY A 216 -5.37 -8.07 -8.02
CA GLY A 216 -4.13 -8.83 -7.78
C GLY A 216 -3.18 -8.14 -6.84
N ALA A 217 -1.99 -8.72 -6.68
CA ALA A 217 -0.89 -8.08 -5.97
C ALA A 217 -0.55 -6.71 -6.58
N PHE A 218 -0.33 -5.73 -5.73
CA PHE A 218 -0.04 -4.35 -6.12
C PHE A 218 1.25 -3.87 -5.46
N GLU A 219 2.20 -3.41 -6.28
CA GLU A 219 3.40 -2.72 -5.79
C GLU A 219 3.36 -1.28 -6.30
N MET A 220 3.40 -0.34 -5.35
CA MET A 220 3.14 1.08 -5.59
C MET A 220 4.10 1.74 -6.59
N GLU A 221 5.39 1.47 -6.48
CA GLU A 221 6.40 2.10 -7.36
C GLU A 221 6.40 1.47 -8.76
N ALA A 222 6.20 0.15 -8.86
CA ALA A 222 6.01 -0.52 -10.15
C ALA A 222 4.75 -0.03 -10.87
N ALA A 223 3.64 0.11 -10.14
CA ALA A 223 2.41 0.68 -10.65
C ALA A 223 2.60 2.13 -11.11
N SER A 224 3.31 2.94 -10.31
CA SER A 224 3.62 4.33 -10.65
C SER A 224 4.50 4.45 -11.88
N ALA A 225 5.46 3.53 -12.06
CA ALA A 225 6.29 3.48 -13.27
C ALA A 225 5.46 3.12 -14.52
N ALA A 226 4.45 2.27 -14.36
CA ALA A 226 3.55 1.88 -15.45
C ALA A 226 2.58 2.98 -15.88
N LEU A 227 2.20 3.91 -14.96
CA LEU A 227 1.41 5.11 -15.31
C LEU A 227 2.14 6.05 -16.27
N GLY A 228 3.44 5.93 -16.36
CA GLY A 228 4.29 6.92 -17.02
C GLY A 228 4.53 8.15 -16.15
N PRO A 229 5.67 8.83 -16.34
CA PRO A 229 6.04 9.95 -15.51
C PRO A 229 5.16 11.17 -15.88
N HIS A 230 4.26 11.55 -14.99
CA HIS A 230 3.54 12.81 -15.07
C HIS A 230 4.04 13.82 -14.02
N TRP A 231 5.19 13.55 -13.43
CA TRP A 231 5.96 14.47 -12.59
C TRP A 231 7.47 14.24 -12.80
N LYS A 232 8.27 15.27 -12.53
CA LYS A 232 9.72 15.18 -12.46
C LYS A 232 10.19 15.46 -11.04
N ARG A 233 11.12 14.67 -10.58
CA ARG A 233 11.80 14.92 -9.30
C ARG A 233 12.69 16.14 -9.42
N VAL A 234 13.02 16.79 -8.29
CA VAL A 234 13.84 18.01 -8.34
C VAL A 234 15.16 17.78 -9.08
N TRP A 235 15.81 16.65 -8.88
CA TRP A 235 17.08 16.32 -9.55
C TRP A 235 16.95 15.94 -11.03
N GLU A 236 15.75 15.74 -11.53
CA GLU A 236 15.44 15.51 -12.94
C GLU A 236 15.11 16.83 -13.67
N LYS A 237 15.03 17.92 -12.91
CA LYS A 237 14.77 19.26 -13.45
C LYS A 237 16.07 19.95 -13.82
N SER A 238 15.98 21.11 -14.51
CA SER A 238 17.14 21.89 -14.88
C SER A 238 17.96 22.33 -13.66
N ASP A 239 19.28 22.52 -13.85
CA ASP A 239 20.21 22.95 -12.81
C ASP A 239 19.72 24.19 -12.07
N ARG A 240 19.18 25.17 -12.83
CA ARG A 240 18.57 26.38 -12.24
C ARG A 240 17.47 26.06 -11.23
N ILE A 241 16.64 25.05 -11.49
CA ILE A 241 15.56 24.66 -10.57
C ILE A 241 16.14 23.93 -9.38
N GLN A 242 17.18 23.11 -9.58
CA GLN A 242 17.86 22.41 -8.48
C GLN A 242 18.54 23.42 -7.54
N GLU A 243 19.24 24.42 -8.09
CA GLU A 243 19.86 25.51 -7.32
C GLU A 243 18.83 26.32 -6.55
N LEU A 244 17.74 26.73 -7.20
CA LEU A 244 16.67 27.46 -6.55
C LEU A 244 15.98 26.64 -5.43
N ALA A 245 15.84 25.34 -5.64
CA ALA A 245 15.30 24.45 -4.62
C ALA A 245 16.25 24.34 -3.40
N ALA A 246 17.55 24.25 -3.65
CA ALA A 246 18.57 24.22 -2.61
C ALA A 246 18.61 25.53 -1.83
N ASP A 247 18.62 26.69 -2.50
CA ASP A 247 18.61 28.03 -1.89
C ASP A 247 17.38 28.25 -1.01
N LYS A 248 16.25 27.63 -1.37
CA LYS A 248 15.01 27.71 -0.59
C LYS A 248 14.92 26.64 0.50
N GLY A 249 15.96 25.85 0.71
CA GLY A 249 15.97 24.77 1.69
C GLY A 249 15.03 23.59 1.34
N TYR A 250 14.64 23.47 0.07
CA TYR A 250 13.82 22.32 -0.36
C TYR A 250 14.63 21.04 -0.19
N GLN A 251 14.21 20.23 0.77
CA GLN A 251 14.82 18.92 0.97
C GLN A 251 14.39 17.99 -0.17
N VAL A 252 15.34 17.59 -0.98
CA VAL A 252 15.13 16.55 -1.99
C VAL A 252 14.55 15.33 -1.31
N GLU A 253 13.55 14.70 -1.94
CA GLU A 253 12.93 13.47 -1.42
C GLU A 253 13.99 12.50 -0.90
N ALA A 254 13.94 12.25 0.40
CA ALA A 254 15.00 11.51 1.09
C ALA A 254 14.97 10.03 0.72
N ALA A 255 13.78 9.47 0.46
CA ALA A 255 13.61 8.05 0.28
C ALA A 255 13.98 7.59 -1.14
N SER A 256 14.83 6.58 -1.24
CA SER A 256 15.07 5.87 -2.51
C SER A 256 13.83 5.12 -2.97
N THR A 257 13.79 4.69 -4.25
CA THR A 257 12.71 3.84 -4.76
C THR A 257 12.49 2.60 -3.90
N ALA A 258 13.59 1.97 -3.46
CA ALA A 258 13.53 0.84 -2.54
C ALA A 258 12.77 1.16 -1.23
N HIS A 259 13.11 2.26 -0.57
CA HIS A 259 12.43 2.65 0.68
C HIS A 259 10.96 3.00 0.45
N ARG A 260 10.61 3.64 -0.67
CA ARG A 260 9.21 3.94 -1.00
C ARG A 260 8.41 2.68 -1.25
N SER A 261 8.97 1.70 -1.96
CA SER A 261 8.35 0.38 -2.15
C SER A 261 8.15 -0.35 -0.83
N LEU A 262 9.13 -0.31 0.06
CA LEU A 262 9.04 -0.94 1.38
C LEU A 262 8.01 -0.26 2.28
N ILE A 263 7.91 1.07 2.25
CA ILE A 263 6.83 1.82 2.91
C ILE A 263 5.48 1.40 2.34
N GLY A 264 5.36 1.32 1.01
CA GLY A 264 4.14 0.86 0.35
C GLY A 264 3.71 -0.54 0.78
N ALA A 265 4.67 -1.44 1.00
CA ALA A 265 4.39 -2.80 1.48
C ALA A 265 3.87 -2.83 2.93
N LEU A 266 4.42 -1.99 3.81
CA LEU A 266 3.93 -1.86 5.18
C LEU A 266 2.50 -1.29 5.19
N VAL A 267 2.24 -0.27 4.39
CA VAL A 267 0.88 0.27 4.21
C VAL A 267 -0.05 -0.82 3.68
N ALA A 268 0.36 -1.60 2.68
CA ALA A 268 -0.46 -2.68 2.13
C ALA A 268 -0.77 -3.76 3.18
N LEU A 269 0.19 -4.11 4.05
CA LEU A 269 -0.06 -5.02 5.17
C LEU A 269 -1.09 -4.43 6.14
N ARG A 270 -0.96 -3.17 6.51
CA ARG A 270 -1.90 -2.45 7.37
C ARG A 270 -3.30 -2.40 6.76
N GLU A 271 -3.42 -1.94 5.52
CA GLU A 271 -4.71 -1.80 4.85
C GLU A 271 -5.39 -3.16 4.61
N SER A 272 -4.64 -4.24 4.41
CA SER A 272 -5.23 -5.57 4.30
C SER A 272 -5.96 -6.03 5.58
N ALA A 273 -5.45 -5.64 6.73
CA ALA A 273 -6.10 -5.90 8.03
C ALA A 273 -7.27 -4.94 8.26
N LEU A 274 -7.06 -3.65 7.97
CA LEU A 274 -8.10 -2.62 8.11
C LEU A 274 -9.28 -2.84 7.17
N LEU A 275 -9.08 -3.38 5.97
CA LEU A 275 -10.15 -3.70 5.03
C LEU A 275 -11.19 -4.63 5.66
N VAL A 276 -10.74 -5.73 6.29
CA VAL A 276 -11.63 -6.68 6.98
C VAL A 276 -12.24 -6.05 8.24
N GLN A 277 -11.45 -5.29 8.98
CA GLN A 277 -11.90 -4.61 10.19
C GLN A 277 -13.01 -3.59 9.89
N LYS A 278 -12.83 -2.74 8.89
CA LYS A 278 -13.82 -1.75 8.43
C LYS A 278 -15.07 -2.44 7.86
N ALA A 279 -14.91 -3.50 7.07
CA ALA A 279 -16.02 -4.28 6.54
C ALA A 279 -16.85 -4.97 7.64
N ALA A 280 -16.23 -5.32 8.77
CA ALA A 280 -16.90 -5.81 9.95
C ALA A 280 -17.58 -4.70 10.78
N GLY A 281 -17.43 -3.44 10.42
CA GLY A 281 -17.99 -2.26 11.10
C GLY A 281 -19.51 -2.18 11.18
N PRO A 282 -20.08 -1.15 11.83
CA PRO A 282 -21.53 -0.99 11.99
C PRO A 282 -22.26 -0.75 10.66
N ALA A 283 -23.57 -0.98 10.69
CA ALA A 283 -24.41 -0.96 9.50
C ALA A 283 -24.63 0.43 8.84
N THR A 284 -24.21 1.50 9.47
CA THR A 284 -24.39 2.87 8.97
C THR A 284 -23.61 3.17 7.67
N ALA A 285 -22.54 2.39 7.41
CA ALA A 285 -21.83 2.40 6.14
C ALA A 285 -22.33 1.30 5.16
N ARG A 286 -23.41 0.63 5.47
CA ARG A 286 -23.82 -0.65 4.85
C ARG A 286 -24.57 -0.55 3.55
N GLU A 287 -25.14 0.57 3.18
CA GLU A 287 -25.92 0.64 1.93
C GLU A 287 -25.05 0.30 0.70
N THR A 288 -23.71 0.37 0.87
CA THR A 288 -22.74 0.08 -0.19
C THR A 288 -21.88 -1.18 0.07
N LEU A 289 -21.98 -1.80 1.26
CA LEU A 289 -21.17 -2.97 1.59
C LEU A 289 -21.95 -4.27 1.36
N PRO A 290 -21.26 -5.32 0.85
CA PRO A 290 -21.85 -6.65 0.71
C PRO A 290 -22.27 -7.25 2.06
N SER A 291 -23.12 -8.27 2.00
CA SER A 291 -23.53 -9.02 3.19
C SER A 291 -22.34 -9.74 3.82
N TRP A 292 -22.29 -9.82 5.15
CA TRP A 292 -21.27 -10.57 5.87
C TRP A 292 -21.61 -12.08 5.91
N PRO A 293 -20.60 -12.97 5.72
CA PRO A 293 -19.20 -12.69 5.35
C PRO A 293 -19.07 -12.34 3.86
N GLU A 294 -18.27 -11.32 3.55
CA GLU A 294 -17.89 -11.03 2.17
C GLU A 294 -16.63 -11.82 1.82
N LEU A 295 -16.74 -12.76 0.88
CA LEU A 295 -15.68 -13.72 0.59
C LEU A 295 -14.46 -13.09 -0.09
N SER A 296 -14.64 -11.97 -0.80
CA SER A 296 -13.54 -11.24 -1.47
C SER A 296 -12.53 -10.59 -0.51
N LEU A 297 -12.88 -10.48 0.78
CA LEU A 297 -12.00 -9.94 1.81
C LEU A 297 -10.91 -10.92 2.26
N TYR A 298 -10.99 -12.16 1.82
CA TYR A 298 -10.10 -13.22 2.24
C TYR A 298 -9.19 -13.66 1.09
N ASP A 299 -8.15 -14.39 1.43
CA ASP A 299 -7.23 -14.98 0.46
C ASP A 299 -7.99 -15.91 -0.50
N CYS A 300 -7.98 -15.54 -1.78
CA CYS A 300 -8.66 -16.30 -2.84
C CYS A 300 -8.18 -17.75 -2.91
N GLN A 301 -6.88 -17.99 -2.70
CA GLN A 301 -6.29 -19.30 -2.73
C GLN A 301 -6.68 -20.18 -1.51
N ALA A 302 -7.33 -19.59 -0.52
CA ALA A 302 -7.90 -20.36 0.58
C ALA A 302 -9.02 -21.31 0.12
N CYS A 303 -9.73 -20.93 -0.95
CA CYS A 303 -10.82 -21.70 -1.55
C CYS A 303 -10.52 -22.11 -3.00
N HIS A 304 -9.88 -21.23 -3.77
CA HIS A 304 -9.52 -21.47 -5.17
C HIS A 304 -8.09 -22.00 -5.26
N HIS A 305 -7.91 -23.30 -5.05
CA HIS A 305 -6.62 -23.99 -5.15
C HIS A 305 -6.76 -25.34 -5.86
N ASP A 306 -5.63 -25.96 -6.18
CA ASP A 306 -5.57 -27.29 -6.77
C ASP A 306 -6.14 -28.36 -5.80
N LEU A 307 -6.72 -29.41 -6.38
CA LEU A 307 -7.29 -30.54 -5.63
C LEU A 307 -6.31 -31.73 -5.55
N VAL A 308 -5.02 -31.46 -5.66
CA VAL A 308 -3.97 -32.49 -5.50
C VAL A 308 -3.46 -32.53 -4.06
N LEU A 309 -2.89 -33.66 -3.64
CA LEU A 309 -2.30 -33.86 -2.33
C LEU A 309 -0.81 -34.17 -2.44
N PRO A 310 0.05 -33.43 -1.72
CA PRO A 310 -0.28 -32.20 -0.97
C PRO A 310 -0.58 -31.05 -1.93
N SER A 311 -1.63 -30.26 -1.62
CA SER A 311 -1.92 -29.04 -2.35
C SER A 311 -0.85 -27.96 -2.10
N ARG A 312 -0.74 -26.97 -2.98
CA ARG A 312 0.18 -25.83 -2.77
C ARG A 312 -0.07 -25.12 -1.45
N ARG A 313 -1.34 -24.97 -1.06
CA ARG A 313 -1.70 -24.39 0.24
C ARG A 313 -1.13 -25.19 1.41
N GLN A 314 -1.18 -26.52 1.35
CA GLN A 314 -0.57 -27.37 2.36
C GLN A 314 0.96 -27.22 2.38
N GLN A 315 1.59 -27.12 1.22
CA GLN A 315 3.04 -26.90 1.10
C GLN A 315 3.47 -25.51 1.60
N ALA A 316 2.71 -24.46 1.27
CA ALA A 316 2.97 -23.09 1.71
C ALA A 316 2.65 -22.84 3.19
N GLY A 317 1.91 -23.76 3.84
CA GLY A 317 1.45 -23.62 5.21
C GLY A 317 0.25 -22.69 5.38
N TYR A 318 -0.28 -22.65 6.58
CA TYR A 318 -1.54 -21.96 6.90
C TYR A 318 -1.36 -20.61 7.62
N GLY A 319 -0.12 -20.15 7.85
CA GLY A 319 0.15 -18.85 8.47
C GLY A 319 -0.51 -18.68 9.86
N GLY A 320 -0.42 -19.69 10.72
CA GLY A 320 -1.05 -19.70 12.05
C GLY A 320 -2.56 -20.01 12.05
N LEU A 321 -3.18 -20.17 10.88
CA LEU A 321 -4.59 -20.56 10.79
C LEU A 321 -4.76 -22.06 10.89
N VAL A 322 -5.85 -22.50 11.52
CA VAL A 322 -6.31 -23.89 11.49
C VAL A 322 -6.74 -24.25 10.06
N PRO A 323 -6.39 -25.44 9.55
CA PRO A 323 -6.87 -25.89 8.23
C PRO A 323 -8.37 -25.73 8.06
N GLY A 324 -8.80 -25.22 6.89
CA GLY A 324 -10.21 -24.89 6.61
C GLY A 324 -10.64 -23.49 7.02
N ARG A 325 -9.75 -22.69 7.61
CA ARG A 325 -10.00 -21.26 7.85
C ARG A 325 -9.46 -20.42 6.71
N PRO A 326 -10.23 -19.52 6.08
CA PRO A 326 -9.70 -18.54 5.14
C PRO A 326 -8.91 -17.48 5.91
N GLY A 327 -7.76 -17.09 5.35
CA GLY A 327 -6.91 -16.04 5.92
C GLY A 327 -7.11 -14.70 5.21
N LEU A 328 -6.45 -13.68 5.74
CA LEU A 328 -6.32 -12.40 5.04
C LEU A 328 -5.42 -12.57 3.81
N VAL A 329 -5.54 -11.65 2.85
CA VAL A 329 -4.69 -11.62 1.64
C VAL A 329 -3.20 -11.75 2.00
N ARG A 330 -2.46 -12.51 1.20
CA ARG A 330 -1.09 -12.91 1.54
C ARG A 330 -0.03 -12.03 0.87
N TRP A 331 -0.32 -11.46 -0.29
CA TRP A 331 0.67 -10.80 -1.12
C TRP A 331 1.47 -9.66 -0.44
N PRO A 332 0.95 -8.88 0.54
CA PRO A 332 1.76 -7.84 1.19
C PRO A 332 2.81 -8.40 2.15
N ARG A 333 2.59 -9.60 2.70
CA ARG A 333 3.31 -10.10 3.88
C ARG A 333 4.81 -10.18 3.67
N ARG A 334 5.25 -10.81 2.59
CA ARG A 334 6.67 -11.10 2.37
C ARG A 334 7.48 -9.83 2.17
N LEU A 335 6.96 -8.90 1.38
CA LEU A 335 7.63 -7.62 1.17
C LEU A 335 7.60 -6.75 2.44
N ALA A 336 6.54 -6.81 3.23
CA ALA A 336 6.46 -6.14 4.53
C ALA A 336 7.50 -6.68 5.54
N GLU A 337 7.78 -7.98 5.54
CA GLU A 337 8.86 -8.54 6.38
C GLU A 337 10.23 -7.98 6.00
N VAL A 338 10.50 -7.82 4.71
CA VAL A 338 11.71 -7.13 4.23
C VAL A 338 11.74 -5.68 4.72
N ALA A 339 10.59 -5.00 4.68
CA ALA A 339 10.47 -3.63 5.16
C ALA A 339 10.73 -3.52 6.67
N PHE A 340 10.17 -4.39 7.48
CA PHE A 340 10.46 -4.45 8.92
C PHE A 340 11.94 -4.72 9.21
N SER A 341 12.56 -5.64 8.47
CA SER A 341 13.99 -5.92 8.60
C SER A 341 14.83 -4.69 8.24
N THR A 342 14.48 -3.98 7.17
CA THR A 342 15.17 -2.76 6.71
C THR A 342 14.98 -1.60 7.69
N ALA A 343 13.85 -1.55 8.39
CA ALA A 343 13.56 -0.60 9.46
C ALA A 343 14.29 -0.92 10.78
N GLU A 344 15.10 -1.98 10.82
CA GLU A 344 15.75 -2.50 12.03
C GLU A 344 14.75 -2.95 13.13
N MET A 345 13.55 -3.29 12.71
CA MET A 345 12.45 -3.76 13.56
C MET A 345 11.98 -5.16 13.12
N PRO A 346 12.85 -6.18 13.10
CA PRO A 346 12.53 -7.47 12.49
C PRO A 346 11.28 -8.07 13.14
N THR A 347 10.28 -8.27 12.31
CA THR A 347 8.96 -8.74 12.72
C THR A 347 8.38 -9.60 11.61
N ALA A 348 7.82 -10.76 11.95
CA ALA A 348 7.05 -11.55 11.01
C ALA A 348 5.70 -10.86 10.73
N ALA A 349 5.27 -10.88 9.49
CA ALA A 349 3.96 -10.33 9.13
C ALA A 349 2.82 -11.07 9.85
N ASP A 350 3.00 -12.35 10.12
CA ASP A 350 2.03 -13.16 10.87
C ASP A 350 1.88 -12.69 12.32
N ASP A 351 2.94 -12.15 12.95
CA ASP A 351 2.86 -11.57 14.30
C ASP A 351 2.02 -10.28 14.30
N ILE A 352 2.15 -9.47 13.24
CA ILE A 352 1.32 -8.27 13.05
C ILE A 352 -0.15 -8.66 12.84
N LEU A 353 -0.41 -9.67 12.04
CA LEU A 353 -1.78 -10.11 11.71
C LEU A 353 -2.41 -11.04 12.76
N SER A 354 -1.66 -11.42 13.80
CA SER A 354 -2.09 -12.33 14.88
C SER A 354 -3.44 -11.96 15.52
N PRO A 355 -3.79 -10.68 15.79
CA PRO A 355 -5.09 -10.32 16.32
C PRO A 355 -6.27 -10.79 15.44
N TRP A 356 -6.15 -10.59 14.13
CA TRP A 356 -7.17 -11.03 13.16
C TRP A 356 -7.17 -12.54 12.97
N VAL A 357 -5.99 -13.16 12.90
CA VAL A 357 -5.82 -14.62 12.80
C VAL A 357 -6.47 -15.33 13.99
N THR A 358 -6.36 -14.80 15.20
CA THR A 358 -7.01 -15.33 16.40
C THR A 358 -8.53 -15.35 16.23
N SER A 359 -9.13 -14.25 15.79
CA SER A 359 -10.57 -14.16 15.53
C SER A 359 -11.01 -15.10 14.40
N LEU A 360 -10.21 -15.27 13.36
CA LEU A 360 -10.48 -16.18 12.24
C LEU A 360 -10.37 -17.66 12.65
N ASN A 361 -9.49 -18.00 13.60
CA ASN A 361 -9.37 -19.34 14.14
C ASN A 361 -10.57 -19.74 15.00
N ALA A 362 -11.19 -18.80 15.71
CA ALA A 362 -12.32 -19.06 16.58
C ALA A 362 -13.52 -19.63 15.80
N ARG A 363 -13.78 -19.12 14.59
CA ARG A 363 -14.83 -19.66 13.69
C ARG A 363 -14.51 -19.33 12.22
N PRO A 364 -15.06 -20.08 11.23
CA PRO A 364 -14.90 -19.75 9.81
C PRO A 364 -15.36 -18.32 9.53
N PHE A 365 -14.53 -17.57 8.75
CA PHE A 365 -14.76 -16.17 8.40
C PHE A 365 -14.76 -15.17 9.58
N GLY A 366 -14.42 -15.64 10.81
CA GLY A 366 -14.46 -14.83 12.01
C GLY A 366 -15.88 -14.45 12.47
N HIS A 367 -16.00 -13.94 13.69
CA HIS A 367 -17.20 -13.23 14.10
C HIS A 367 -17.05 -11.75 13.77
N ARG A 368 -18.12 -11.14 13.28
CA ARG A 368 -18.10 -9.76 12.87
C ARG A 368 -17.61 -8.81 13.96
N ASP A 369 -18.15 -8.94 15.17
CA ASP A 369 -17.77 -8.08 16.30
C ASP A 369 -16.32 -8.28 16.73
N ASP A 370 -15.80 -9.54 16.67
CA ASP A 370 -14.41 -9.84 16.99
C ASP A 370 -13.44 -9.26 15.95
N LEU A 371 -13.84 -9.21 14.69
CA LEU A 371 -13.03 -8.65 13.59
C LEU A 371 -13.12 -7.13 13.51
N ARG A 372 -14.18 -6.52 14.03
CA ARG A 372 -14.31 -5.06 14.10
C ARG A 372 -13.29 -4.44 15.06
N ALA A 373 -12.98 -5.10 16.16
CA ALA A 373 -12.02 -4.63 17.16
C ALA A 373 -11.21 -5.81 17.76
N PRO A 374 -10.33 -6.45 16.96
CA PRO A 374 -9.56 -7.57 17.46
C PRO A 374 -8.65 -7.14 18.63
N PRO A 375 -8.62 -7.87 19.74
CA PRO A 375 -7.74 -7.54 20.85
C PRO A 375 -6.27 -7.47 20.41
N GLY A 376 -5.60 -6.36 20.71
CA GLY A 376 -4.21 -6.13 20.32
C GLY A 376 -4.01 -5.52 18.92
N ALA A 377 -5.06 -5.32 18.12
CA ALA A 377 -4.97 -4.72 16.80
C ALA A 377 -4.29 -3.34 16.81
N GLY A 378 -4.64 -2.45 17.77
CA GLY A 378 -4.01 -1.14 17.90
C GLY A 378 -2.50 -1.21 18.09
N ASN A 379 -2.00 -2.10 18.92
CA ASN A 379 -0.55 -2.30 19.11
C ASN A 379 0.11 -2.86 17.85
N ALA A 380 -0.55 -3.76 17.13
CA ALA A 380 -0.04 -4.31 15.88
C ALA A 380 0.08 -3.23 14.80
N LEU A 381 -0.95 -2.39 14.64
CA LEU A 381 -0.95 -1.27 13.70
C LEU A 381 0.10 -0.22 14.08
N ALA A 382 0.23 0.15 15.36
CA ALA A 382 1.25 1.09 15.82
C ALA A 382 2.69 0.62 15.51
N ARG A 383 2.95 -0.69 15.51
CA ARG A 383 4.26 -1.24 15.09
C ARG A 383 4.49 -1.05 13.60
N VAL A 384 3.47 -1.18 12.76
CA VAL A 384 3.56 -0.90 11.33
C VAL A 384 3.86 0.59 11.10
N ASP A 385 3.14 1.48 11.78
CA ASP A 385 3.34 2.93 11.66
C ASP A 385 4.73 3.37 12.14
N ALA A 386 5.25 2.77 13.21
CA ALA A 386 6.62 2.99 13.67
C ALA A 386 7.67 2.57 12.61
N ALA A 387 7.47 1.44 11.94
CA ALA A 387 8.37 0.99 10.86
C ALA A 387 8.28 1.91 9.62
N ILE A 388 7.08 2.38 9.27
CA ILE A 388 6.88 3.38 8.21
C ILE A 388 7.65 4.66 8.54
N ALA A 389 7.53 5.17 9.76
CA ALA A 389 8.24 6.36 10.21
C ALA A 389 9.76 6.17 10.17
N ALA A 390 10.27 5.02 10.61
CA ALA A 390 11.69 4.69 10.56
C ALA A 390 12.24 4.72 9.11
N LEU A 391 11.53 4.09 8.17
CA LEU A 391 11.93 4.09 6.76
C LEU A 391 11.82 5.49 6.11
N ALA A 392 10.87 6.31 6.52
CA ALA A 392 10.69 7.66 6.00
C ALA A 392 11.81 8.63 6.44
N THR A 393 12.51 8.35 7.53
CA THR A 393 13.62 9.18 8.04
C THR A 393 14.96 8.90 7.35
N VAL A 394 15.07 7.82 6.57
CA VAL A 394 16.32 7.46 5.87
C VAL A 394 16.69 8.53 4.84
N ARG A 395 17.82 9.17 5.03
CA ARG A 395 18.34 10.22 4.13
C ARG A 395 19.24 9.64 3.04
N ARG A 396 19.36 10.37 1.93
CA ARG A 396 20.41 10.14 0.95
C ARG A 396 21.76 10.57 1.55
N ASP A 397 22.55 9.61 1.96
CA ASP A 397 23.89 9.80 2.47
C ASP A 397 24.87 8.80 1.81
N ALA A 398 26.13 8.86 2.21
CA ALA A 398 27.17 7.97 1.69
C ALA A 398 26.89 6.48 1.98
N SER A 399 26.05 6.13 2.94
CA SER A 399 25.66 4.75 3.26
C SER A 399 24.55 4.21 2.36
N LEU A 400 23.87 5.05 1.60
CA LEU A 400 22.74 4.64 0.78
C LEU A 400 23.06 3.52 -0.23
N PRO A 401 24.21 3.53 -0.95
CA PRO A 401 24.56 2.44 -1.85
C PRO A 401 24.67 1.09 -1.14
N GLU A 402 25.30 1.05 0.01
CA GLU A 402 25.45 -0.18 0.80
C GLU A 402 24.10 -0.68 1.33
N ARG A 403 23.25 0.23 1.80
CA ARG A 403 21.86 -0.11 2.19
C ARG A 403 21.06 -0.68 1.02
N GLN A 404 21.21 -0.13 -0.18
CA GLN A 404 20.57 -0.68 -1.37
C GLN A 404 21.05 -2.10 -1.67
N ARG A 405 22.34 -2.39 -1.51
CA ARG A 405 22.88 -3.73 -1.65
C ARG A 405 22.26 -4.69 -0.63
N GLN A 406 22.21 -4.31 0.64
CA GLN A 406 21.57 -5.10 1.70
C GLN A 406 20.10 -5.37 1.45
N ILE A 407 19.36 -4.36 0.96
CA ILE A 407 17.95 -4.53 0.57
C ILE A 407 17.83 -5.53 -0.57
N ALA A 408 18.68 -5.46 -1.60
CA ALA A 408 18.66 -6.41 -2.73
C ALA A 408 18.92 -7.84 -2.25
N GLU A 409 19.92 -8.06 -1.39
CA GLU A 409 20.24 -9.35 -0.79
C GLU A 409 19.08 -9.89 0.07
N THR A 410 18.44 -9.02 0.86
CA THR A 410 17.28 -9.38 1.70
C THR A 410 16.06 -9.76 0.84
N LEU A 411 15.80 -9.02 -0.24
CA LEU A 411 14.74 -9.33 -1.20
C LEU A 411 14.98 -10.66 -1.89
N ALA A 412 16.23 -10.90 -2.33
CA ALA A 412 16.61 -12.16 -2.96
C ALA A 412 16.45 -13.36 -2.01
N ALA A 413 16.75 -13.19 -0.74
CA ALA A 413 16.53 -14.22 0.28
C ALA A 413 15.05 -14.40 0.66
N ALA A 414 14.24 -13.35 0.53
CA ALA A 414 12.82 -13.38 0.86
C ALA A 414 11.96 -14.02 -0.25
N GLY A 415 12.29 -13.74 -1.52
CA GLY A 415 11.52 -14.17 -2.68
C GLY A 415 11.19 -15.66 -2.71
N PRO A 416 12.15 -16.57 -2.54
CA PRO A 416 11.92 -18.02 -2.53
C PRO A 416 10.93 -18.50 -1.47
N ARG A 417 10.75 -17.72 -0.40
CA ARG A 417 9.84 -18.04 0.70
C ARG A 417 8.42 -17.52 0.50
N SER A 418 8.12 -16.94 -0.65
CA SER A 418 6.80 -16.33 -0.94
C SER A 418 5.67 -17.37 -1.01
N GLY A 419 5.95 -18.57 -1.54
CA GLY A 419 5.04 -19.71 -1.55
C GLY A 419 3.95 -19.66 -2.63
N ASP A 420 3.67 -18.48 -3.20
CA ASP A 420 2.70 -18.27 -4.28
C ASP A 420 3.11 -17.09 -5.17
N LEU A 421 2.49 -17.02 -6.35
CA LEU A 421 2.80 -16.02 -7.38
C LEU A 421 2.53 -14.59 -6.90
N ASP A 422 1.39 -14.38 -6.25
CA ASP A 422 0.97 -13.04 -5.82
C ASP A 422 1.87 -12.48 -4.71
N SER A 423 2.40 -13.35 -3.84
CA SER A 423 3.39 -12.97 -2.82
C SER A 423 4.79 -12.79 -3.39
N ALA A 424 5.16 -13.52 -4.44
CA ALA A 424 6.48 -13.44 -5.07
C ALA A 424 6.65 -12.19 -5.95
N ARG A 425 5.62 -11.80 -6.70
CA ARG A 425 5.66 -10.67 -7.64
C ARG A 425 6.07 -9.34 -7.00
N PRO A 426 5.48 -8.87 -5.90
CA PRO A 426 5.90 -7.62 -5.27
C PRO A 426 7.38 -7.61 -4.87
N VAL A 427 7.87 -8.72 -4.34
CA VAL A 427 9.29 -8.87 -4.00
C VAL A 427 10.18 -8.80 -5.24
N ALA A 428 9.75 -9.45 -6.33
CA ALA A 428 10.47 -9.46 -7.60
C ALA A 428 10.49 -8.09 -8.28
N TRP A 429 9.38 -7.35 -8.28
CA TRP A 429 9.34 -5.97 -8.80
C TRP A 429 10.35 -5.09 -8.07
N VAL A 430 10.35 -5.13 -6.74
CA VAL A 430 11.27 -4.31 -5.95
C VAL A 430 12.72 -4.74 -6.17
N LEU A 431 13.00 -6.05 -6.21
CA LEU A 431 14.35 -6.54 -6.50
C LEU A 431 14.82 -6.12 -7.91
N ALA A 432 13.95 -6.23 -8.92
CA ALA A 432 14.27 -5.85 -10.29
C ALA A 432 14.64 -4.36 -10.42
N GLU A 433 14.04 -3.50 -9.61
CA GLU A 433 14.37 -2.07 -9.58
C GLU A 433 15.60 -1.77 -8.73
N VAL A 434 15.68 -2.33 -7.52
CA VAL A 434 16.79 -2.07 -6.59
C VAL A 434 18.12 -2.55 -7.15
N ILE A 435 18.15 -3.70 -7.79
CA ILE A 435 19.37 -4.26 -8.38
C ILE A 435 20.00 -3.33 -9.44
N GLN A 436 19.20 -2.49 -10.12
CA GLN A 436 19.71 -1.60 -11.16
C GLN A 436 20.71 -0.56 -10.61
N THR A 437 20.54 -0.15 -9.37
CA THR A 437 21.35 0.89 -8.73
C THR A 437 22.21 0.38 -7.57
N ALA A 438 21.94 -0.83 -7.09
CA ALA A 438 22.71 -1.42 -5.99
C ALA A 438 24.16 -1.73 -6.41
N PRO A 439 25.16 -1.41 -5.58
CA PRO A 439 26.55 -1.72 -5.86
C PRO A 439 26.85 -3.21 -5.75
N GLY A 440 27.98 -3.63 -6.32
CA GLY A 440 28.47 -5.01 -6.23
C GLY A 440 28.09 -5.90 -7.40
N TRP A 441 27.30 -5.43 -8.38
CA TRP A 441 26.92 -6.19 -9.57
C TRP A 441 27.19 -5.41 -10.86
N THR A 442 27.64 -6.11 -11.89
CA THR A 442 27.84 -5.54 -13.22
C THR A 442 26.51 -5.26 -13.92
N ALA A 443 26.51 -4.46 -14.97
CA ALA A 443 25.33 -4.24 -15.80
C ALA A 443 24.79 -5.56 -16.37
N THR A 444 25.68 -6.49 -16.75
CA THR A 444 25.32 -7.82 -17.24
C THR A 444 24.63 -8.66 -16.16
N ASP A 445 25.15 -8.65 -14.93
CA ASP A 445 24.54 -9.36 -13.81
C ASP A 445 23.11 -8.84 -13.52
N ARG A 446 22.95 -7.53 -13.50
CA ARG A 446 21.66 -6.85 -13.26
C ARG A 446 20.64 -7.22 -14.34
N ALA A 447 21.05 -7.15 -15.60
CA ALA A 447 20.19 -7.54 -16.73
C ALA A 447 19.79 -9.01 -16.66
N ALA A 448 20.70 -9.89 -16.31
CA ALA A 448 20.45 -11.32 -16.17
C ALA A 448 19.48 -11.63 -15.01
N VAL A 449 19.64 -10.99 -13.86
CA VAL A 449 18.68 -11.14 -12.73
C VAL A 449 17.30 -10.67 -13.14
N ARG A 450 17.20 -9.46 -13.73
CA ARG A 450 15.91 -8.94 -14.21
C ARG A 450 15.23 -9.87 -15.19
N ALA A 451 15.93 -10.34 -16.20
CA ALA A 451 15.39 -11.25 -17.22
C ALA A 451 14.87 -12.58 -16.62
N ARG A 452 15.57 -13.14 -15.63
CA ARG A 452 15.11 -14.34 -14.92
C ARG A 452 13.82 -14.08 -14.13
N LEU A 453 13.75 -12.95 -13.41
CA LEU A 453 12.56 -12.56 -12.65
C LEU A 453 11.36 -12.32 -13.58
N GLU A 454 11.57 -11.60 -14.70
CA GLU A 454 10.54 -11.37 -15.72
C GLU A 454 10.03 -12.68 -16.34
N THR A 455 10.92 -13.61 -16.64
CA THR A 455 10.55 -14.91 -17.24
C THR A 455 9.79 -15.79 -16.26
N ALA A 456 10.22 -15.85 -14.98
CA ALA A 456 9.64 -16.76 -14.01
C ALA A 456 8.32 -16.25 -13.40
N LEU A 457 8.13 -14.91 -13.32
CA LEU A 457 7.06 -14.30 -12.52
C LEU A 457 6.16 -13.35 -13.32
N ASP A 458 6.45 -13.16 -14.61
CA ASP A 458 5.72 -12.20 -15.46
C ASP A 458 5.52 -10.84 -14.76
N LEU A 459 6.58 -10.04 -14.69
CA LEU A 459 6.60 -8.77 -13.99
C LEU A 459 5.84 -7.65 -14.69
N ARG A 460 5.21 -7.91 -15.81
CA ARG A 460 4.39 -6.92 -16.51
C ARG A 460 3.19 -6.54 -15.64
N MET A 461 2.99 -5.24 -15.49
CA MET A 461 1.75 -4.76 -14.86
C MET A 461 0.58 -5.06 -15.79
N PRO A 462 -0.51 -5.65 -15.27
CA PRO A 462 -1.70 -5.91 -16.08
C PRO A 462 -2.19 -4.61 -16.73
N ARG A 463 -2.35 -4.61 -18.06
CA ARG A 463 -2.92 -3.47 -18.78
C ARG A 463 -4.41 -3.72 -19.03
N PRO A 464 -5.30 -2.81 -18.63
CA PRO A 464 -6.74 -2.96 -18.83
C PRO A 464 -7.14 -3.17 -20.30
N ALA A 465 -6.37 -2.61 -21.25
CA ALA A 465 -6.67 -2.72 -22.68
C ALA A 465 -6.49 -4.12 -23.25
N GLU A 466 -5.63 -4.95 -22.68
CA GLU A 466 -5.44 -6.34 -23.11
C GLU A 466 -6.59 -7.25 -22.65
N ALA A 467 -7.42 -6.75 -21.75
CA ALA A 467 -8.60 -7.45 -21.23
C ALA A 467 -9.85 -7.36 -22.13
N THR A 468 -9.77 -6.71 -23.28
CA THR A 468 -10.92 -6.51 -24.19
C THR A 468 -11.19 -7.66 -25.11
N ALA A 469 -10.27 -8.61 -25.27
CA ALA A 469 -10.43 -9.75 -26.16
C ALA A 469 -10.98 -10.95 -25.42
N ALA A 470 -12.25 -11.21 -25.63
CA ALA A 470 -12.88 -12.53 -25.72
C ALA A 470 -12.96 -13.46 -24.49
N ALA A 471 -14.11 -13.99 -24.31
CA ALA A 471 -14.50 -15.38 -24.03
C ALA A 471 -13.86 -16.19 -22.87
N ILE A 472 -12.66 -15.90 -22.38
CA ILE A 472 -12.13 -16.56 -21.18
C ILE A 472 -12.29 -15.61 -20.01
N PRO A 473 -13.03 -15.96 -18.95
CA PRO A 473 -13.13 -15.12 -17.78
C PRO A 473 -11.73 -14.79 -17.25
N PHE A 474 -11.43 -13.52 -17.04
CA PHE A 474 -10.11 -13.06 -16.58
C PHE A 474 -9.66 -13.73 -15.27
N TRP A 475 -10.62 -14.06 -14.40
CA TRP A 475 -10.34 -14.83 -13.18
C TRP A 475 -9.71 -16.19 -13.49
N ARG A 476 -10.10 -16.86 -14.59
CA ARG A 476 -9.52 -18.13 -15.00
C ARG A 476 -8.06 -17.97 -15.41
N THR A 477 -7.75 -16.95 -16.19
CA THR A 477 -6.35 -16.65 -16.55
C THR A 477 -5.49 -16.37 -15.32
N SER A 478 -6.04 -15.65 -14.31
CA SER A 478 -5.32 -15.39 -13.07
C SER A 478 -5.14 -16.65 -12.22
N LEU A 479 -6.14 -17.54 -12.17
CA LEU A 479 -6.03 -18.83 -11.50
C LEU A 479 -5.06 -19.77 -12.23
N ASP A 480 -5.09 -19.80 -13.56
CA ASP A 480 -4.18 -20.59 -14.38
C ASP A 480 -2.73 -20.12 -14.20
N ALA A 481 -2.50 -18.81 -14.15
CA ALA A 481 -1.17 -18.24 -13.84
C ALA A 481 -0.71 -18.60 -12.42
N ALA A 482 -1.60 -18.50 -11.43
CA ALA A 482 -1.30 -18.93 -10.07
C ALA A 482 -1.05 -20.44 -9.98
N ALA A 483 -1.77 -21.25 -10.78
CA ALA A 483 -1.57 -22.69 -10.89
C ALA A 483 -0.28 -23.06 -11.61
N ALA A 484 0.19 -22.25 -12.53
CA ALA A 484 1.46 -22.43 -13.24
C ALA A 484 2.70 -22.00 -12.44
N TYR A 485 2.52 -21.35 -11.29
CA TYR A 485 3.63 -20.92 -10.45
C TYR A 485 4.49 -22.11 -10.00
N ASP A 486 5.77 -22.05 -10.32
CA ASP A 486 6.77 -23.04 -9.92
C ASP A 486 7.70 -22.44 -8.85
N PRO A 487 7.62 -22.90 -7.59
CA PRO A 487 8.46 -22.38 -6.50
C PRO A 487 9.97 -22.61 -6.76
N ALA A 488 10.37 -23.67 -7.45
CA ALA A 488 11.76 -23.95 -7.73
C ALA A 488 12.31 -22.99 -8.80
N LEU A 489 11.54 -22.76 -9.87
CA LEU A 489 11.88 -21.78 -10.90
C LEU A 489 11.91 -20.35 -10.31
N ALA A 490 10.95 -20.01 -9.47
CA ALA A 490 10.94 -18.74 -8.75
C ALA A 490 12.18 -18.59 -7.86
N ALA A 491 12.54 -19.62 -7.09
CA ALA A 491 13.72 -19.58 -6.22
C ALA A 491 15.01 -19.36 -7.02
N GLU A 492 15.14 -20.00 -8.18
CA GLU A 492 16.28 -19.77 -9.08
C GLU A 492 16.30 -18.34 -9.64
N ALA A 493 15.13 -17.79 -9.97
CA ALA A 493 15.02 -16.42 -10.49
C ALA A 493 15.49 -15.36 -9.48
N PHE A 494 15.28 -15.58 -8.18
CA PHE A 494 15.75 -14.70 -7.11
C PHE A 494 17.24 -14.84 -6.78
N ARG A 495 17.95 -15.81 -7.34
CA ARG A 495 19.38 -16.00 -7.02
C ARG A 495 20.21 -14.84 -7.55
N LEU A 496 20.95 -14.19 -6.65
CA LEU A 496 21.92 -13.17 -7.01
C LEU A 496 23.28 -13.82 -7.30
N PRO A 497 24.05 -13.31 -8.29
CA PRO A 497 25.44 -13.67 -8.42
C PRO A 497 26.23 -13.11 -7.23
N PRO A 498 27.40 -13.68 -6.88
CA PRO A 498 28.21 -13.14 -5.80
C PRO A 498 28.61 -11.69 -6.11
N PRO A 499 28.50 -10.78 -5.12
CA PRO A 499 28.84 -9.38 -5.33
C PRO A 499 30.35 -9.25 -5.60
N GLN A 500 30.70 -8.36 -6.54
CA GLN A 500 32.10 -8.04 -6.80
C GLN A 500 32.67 -7.21 -5.64
N THR A 501 33.80 -7.58 -5.14
CA THR A 501 34.54 -6.75 -4.17
C THR A 501 34.96 -5.44 -4.86
N PRO A 502 34.68 -4.27 -4.28
CA PRO A 502 35.16 -3.02 -4.84
C PRO A 502 36.68 -3.11 -5.04
N ALA A 503 37.19 -2.71 -6.20
CA ALA A 503 38.62 -2.60 -6.39
C ALA A 503 39.20 -1.70 -5.30
N PRO A 504 40.35 -2.05 -4.69
CA PRO A 504 40.98 -1.19 -3.71
C PRO A 504 41.24 0.18 -4.35
N LEU A 505 40.84 1.24 -3.62
CA LEU A 505 41.12 2.60 -4.07
C LEU A 505 42.61 2.72 -4.36
N PRO A 506 43.01 3.35 -5.48
CA PRO A 506 44.44 3.58 -5.71
C PRO A 506 45.05 4.35 -4.53
N PRO A 507 46.28 4.03 -4.11
CA PRO A 507 46.90 4.74 -3.01
C PRO A 507 46.97 6.23 -3.35
N ARG A 508 46.51 7.06 -2.41
CA ARG A 508 46.53 8.53 -2.50
C ARG A 508 47.99 9.05 -2.56
#